data_b4b13512fd2f26665919e1c728ded273
#
_entry.id   b4b13512fd2f26665919e1c728ded273
#
_cell.length_a   1.000
_cell.length_b   1.000
_cell.length_c   1.000
_cell.angle_alpha   90.00
_cell.angle_beta   90.00
_cell.angle_gamma   90.00
#
_symmetry.space_group_name_H-M   'P 1'
#
loop_
_entity.id
_entity.type
_entity.pdbx_description
1 polymer ?
#
loop_
_entity_poly.entity_id
_entity_poly.type
_entity_poly.pdbx_seq_one_letter_code
_entity_poly.pdbx_strand_id
1 'polypeptide(L)'
;KADRHTDPGTTFDANLRKFVNETRAKGGIPVLFNSIVRRNFGTADNKAVAEAILQDDIRKGINPDAKQDASQEKNVVEGDKLIDTHGAYLDSPRNVAKELNVPFIDMNKLTHDLVEGLGPKESKKLFMWVPANTIAAMPKGREDNTHLNVYGARTIAGLAVDAIGKEIPELAKYIRQFDYVVAQDGSGDFFTVQEAINVVPDFRKDVRTTILIRKGTYKEKLIIPESKINISLIGEDGAILTYDGFANKKN
;
A
#
# COMPACT_ATOMS: atom_id res chain seq x y z
N LYS A 1 29.55 -1.83 9.73
CA LYS A 1 28.21 -2.48 9.81
C LYS A 1 28.11 -3.67 8.84
N ALA A 2 29.21 -4.26 8.46
CA ALA A 2 29.29 -5.47 7.60
C ALA A 2 28.59 -6.70 8.23
N ASP A 3 28.38 -6.69 9.52
CA ASP A 3 27.76 -7.73 10.34
C ASP A 3 26.22 -7.86 10.17
N ARG A 4 25.60 -6.96 9.41
CA ARG A 4 24.15 -6.97 9.14
C ARG A 4 23.80 -7.45 7.73
N HIS A 5 24.79 -7.77 6.93
CA HIS A 5 24.56 -8.28 5.58
C HIS A 5 24.11 -9.75 5.64
N THR A 6 23.13 -10.10 4.82
CA THR A 6 22.65 -11.47 4.63
C THR A 6 22.59 -11.79 3.15
N ASP A 7 22.96 -13.00 2.76
CA ASP A 7 22.98 -13.41 1.35
C ASP A 7 21.79 -14.32 1.03
N PRO A 8 21.09 -14.09 -0.10
CA PRO A 8 20.07 -15.00 -0.62
C PRO A 8 20.63 -16.41 -0.85
N GLY A 9 19.80 -17.41 -0.60
CA GLY A 9 20.21 -18.81 -0.70
C GLY A 9 20.99 -19.34 0.51
N THR A 10 21.46 -18.48 1.40
CA THR A 10 22.24 -18.86 2.59
C THR A 10 21.72 -18.20 3.86
N THR A 11 22.37 -17.17 4.35
CA THR A 11 22.04 -16.51 5.63
C THR A 11 20.67 -15.82 5.63
N PHE A 12 20.24 -15.25 4.51
CA PHE A 12 18.91 -14.65 4.41
C PHE A 12 17.82 -15.71 4.53
N ASP A 13 17.94 -16.81 3.78
CA ASP A 13 16.98 -17.93 3.82
C ASP A 13 16.97 -18.60 5.20
N ALA A 14 18.14 -18.76 5.84
CA ALA A 14 18.23 -19.29 7.20
C ALA A 14 17.48 -18.42 8.22
N ASN A 15 17.57 -17.09 8.08
CA ASN A 15 16.83 -16.17 8.93
C ASN A 15 15.32 -16.25 8.68
N LEU A 16 14.88 -16.37 7.43
CA LEU A 16 13.46 -16.55 7.11
C LEU A 16 12.90 -17.84 7.71
N ARG A 17 13.63 -18.96 7.59
CA ARG A 17 13.25 -20.24 8.24
C ARG A 17 13.14 -20.10 9.76
N LYS A 18 14.10 -19.39 10.37
CA LYS A 18 14.09 -19.12 11.80
C LYS A 18 12.84 -18.34 12.19
N PHE A 19 12.50 -17.24 11.51
CA PHE A 19 11.29 -16.46 11.81
C PHE A 19 10.02 -17.28 11.66
N VAL A 20 9.90 -18.09 10.62
CA VAL A 20 8.75 -19.00 10.44
C VAL A 20 8.62 -19.97 11.62
N ASN A 21 9.72 -20.63 11.98
CA ASN A 21 9.72 -21.64 13.05
C ASN A 21 9.45 -21.01 14.42
N GLU A 22 10.04 -19.86 14.72
CA GLU A 22 9.80 -19.15 15.99
C GLU A 22 8.35 -18.63 16.08
N THR A 23 7.76 -18.17 14.98
CA THR A 23 6.35 -17.78 14.94
C THR A 23 5.45 -18.96 15.24
N ARG A 24 5.67 -20.10 14.59
CA ARG A 24 4.92 -21.35 14.84
C ARG A 24 5.07 -21.87 16.26
N ALA A 25 6.28 -21.82 16.81
CA ALA A 25 6.53 -22.24 18.19
C ALA A 25 5.74 -21.42 19.23
N LYS A 26 5.33 -20.19 18.87
CA LYS A 26 4.47 -19.33 19.69
C LYS A 26 2.99 -19.41 19.35
N GLY A 27 2.58 -20.37 18.52
CA GLY A 27 1.19 -20.56 18.08
C GLY A 27 0.72 -19.56 16.99
N GLY A 28 1.64 -18.77 16.41
CA GLY A 28 1.33 -17.85 15.32
C GLY A 28 1.32 -18.55 13.96
N ILE A 29 0.61 -17.96 13.01
CA ILE A 29 0.58 -18.37 11.60
C ILE A 29 1.45 -17.41 10.81
N PRO A 30 2.64 -17.83 10.33
CA PRO A 30 3.50 -16.95 9.55
C PRO A 30 2.95 -16.79 8.12
N VAL A 31 3.11 -15.59 7.58
CA VAL A 31 2.88 -15.26 6.16
C VAL A 31 4.12 -14.56 5.65
N LEU A 32 4.68 -15.00 4.54
CA LEU A 32 5.85 -14.39 3.96
C LEU A 32 5.49 -13.46 2.79
N PHE A 33 6.23 -12.39 2.69
CA PHE A 33 6.15 -11.40 1.62
C PHE A 33 7.54 -11.20 1.02
N ASN A 34 7.61 -10.90 -0.27
CA ASN A 34 8.83 -10.33 -0.86
C ASN A 34 8.76 -8.79 -0.90
N SER A 35 9.84 -8.15 -1.33
CA SER A 35 9.95 -6.69 -1.36
C SER A 35 9.07 -6.09 -2.45
N ILE A 36 8.50 -4.92 -2.17
CA ILE A 36 7.89 -4.07 -3.20
C ILE A 36 8.96 -3.55 -4.16
N VAL A 37 8.56 -3.17 -5.38
CA VAL A 37 9.51 -2.61 -6.36
C VAL A 37 10.01 -1.22 -5.94
N ARG A 38 11.20 -0.88 -6.41
CA ARG A 38 11.67 0.50 -6.50
C ARG A 38 11.21 1.08 -7.84
N ARG A 39 10.95 2.37 -7.89
CA ARG A 39 10.60 3.07 -9.12
C ARG A 39 11.86 3.31 -9.96
N ASN A 40 12.33 2.29 -10.63
CA ASN A 40 13.55 2.31 -11.41
C ASN A 40 13.23 1.95 -12.87
N PHE A 41 13.03 2.98 -13.69
CA PHE A 41 12.76 2.81 -15.11
C PHE A 41 14.03 2.95 -15.94
N GLY A 42 14.13 2.20 -17.04
CA GLY A 42 15.26 2.27 -17.94
C GLY A 42 15.10 1.35 -19.14
N THR A 43 16.10 1.33 -19.99
CA THR A 43 16.18 0.41 -21.12
C THR A 43 16.66 -0.97 -20.68
N ALA A 44 16.33 -2.01 -21.43
CA ALA A 44 16.76 -3.39 -21.13
C ALA A 44 18.29 -3.54 -21.06
N ASP A 45 19.03 -2.73 -21.83
CA ASP A 45 20.50 -2.76 -21.84
C ASP A 45 21.11 -2.23 -20.53
N ASN A 46 20.40 -1.37 -19.82
CA ASN A 46 20.83 -0.85 -18.52
C ASN A 46 20.55 -1.80 -17.36
N LYS A 47 19.71 -2.83 -17.57
CA LYS A 47 19.30 -3.76 -16.51
C LYS A 47 20.48 -4.53 -15.93
N ALA A 48 21.29 -5.17 -16.77
CA ALA A 48 22.43 -5.95 -16.33
C ALA A 48 23.50 -5.09 -15.63
N VAL A 49 23.69 -3.85 -16.12
CA VAL A 49 24.62 -2.88 -15.51
C VAL A 49 24.08 -2.41 -14.16
N ALA A 50 22.80 -2.08 -14.08
CA ALA A 50 22.17 -1.66 -12.81
C ALA A 50 22.18 -2.76 -11.76
N GLU A 51 21.89 -4.00 -12.14
CA GLU A 51 21.99 -5.18 -11.27
C GLU A 51 23.43 -5.44 -10.79
N ALA A 52 24.42 -5.34 -11.68
CA ALA A 52 25.82 -5.54 -11.33
C ALA A 52 26.32 -4.46 -10.37
N ILE A 53 25.98 -3.18 -10.60
CA ILE A 53 26.34 -2.07 -9.70
C ILE A 53 25.67 -2.25 -8.34
N LEU A 54 24.39 -2.62 -8.31
CA LEU A 54 23.67 -2.84 -7.07
C LEU A 54 24.28 -3.95 -6.24
N GLN A 55 24.62 -5.10 -6.85
CA GLN A 55 25.25 -6.22 -6.17
C GLN A 55 26.64 -5.86 -5.66
N ASP A 56 27.41 -5.08 -6.41
CA ASP A 56 28.73 -4.63 -5.99
C ASP A 56 28.65 -3.61 -4.84
N ASP A 57 27.68 -2.68 -4.88
CA ASP A 57 27.44 -1.72 -3.80
C ASP A 57 26.98 -2.42 -2.52
N ILE A 58 26.11 -3.43 -2.62
CA ILE A 58 25.70 -4.26 -1.48
C ILE A 58 26.90 -4.97 -0.87
N ARG A 59 27.76 -5.60 -1.68
CA ARG A 59 28.98 -6.28 -1.20
C ARG A 59 29.93 -5.31 -0.48
N LYS A 60 30.02 -4.08 -0.94
CA LYS A 60 30.86 -3.04 -0.35
C LYS A 60 30.25 -2.36 0.87
N GLY A 61 29.03 -2.76 1.29
CA GLY A 61 28.31 -2.14 2.41
C GLY A 61 27.88 -0.71 2.12
N ILE A 62 27.82 -0.32 0.86
CA ILE A 62 27.33 0.97 0.41
C ILE A 62 25.80 0.89 0.41
N ASN A 63 25.13 1.91 1.00
CA ASN A 63 23.69 1.96 0.92
C ASN A 63 23.27 2.25 -0.53
N PRO A 64 22.68 1.29 -1.26
CA PRO A 64 22.30 1.47 -2.65
C PRO A 64 21.25 2.59 -2.80
N ASP A 65 20.43 2.82 -1.79
CA ASP A 65 19.38 3.83 -1.81
C ASP A 65 19.94 5.26 -1.91
N ALA A 66 21.11 5.50 -1.34
CA ALA A 66 21.74 6.83 -1.34
C ALA A 66 22.28 7.25 -2.72
N LYS A 67 22.56 6.29 -3.62
CA LYS A 67 23.13 6.56 -4.95
C LYS A 67 22.09 6.51 -6.07
N GLN A 68 21.02 5.74 -5.91
CA GLN A 68 20.01 5.55 -6.95
C GLN A 68 19.12 6.77 -7.19
N ASP A 69 18.90 7.59 -6.15
CA ASP A 69 17.95 8.72 -6.25
C ASP A 69 18.46 9.88 -7.13
N ALA A 70 19.77 10.04 -7.29
CA ALA A 70 20.32 11.25 -7.93
C ALA A 70 20.64 11.12 -9.43
N SER A 71 20.85 9.90 -9.96
CA SER A 71 21.45 9.74 -11.29
C SER A 71 20.51 9.18 -12.37
N GLN A 72 19.40 8.57 -12.02
CA GLN A 72 18.57 7.80 -12.95
C GLN A 72 17.42 8.59 -13.59
N GLU A 73 16.94 9.65 -12.98
CA GLU A 73 15.82 10.45 -13.52
C GLU A 73 16.16 11.28 -14.76
N LYS A 74 17.41 11.63 -14.97
CA LYS A 74 17.79 12.54 -16.07
C LYS A 74 17.59 11.95 -17.47
N ASN A 75 17.45 10.63 -17.58
CA ASN A 75 17.37 9.91 -18.85
C ASN A 75 16.11 9.02 -18.96
N VAL A 76 15.16 9.11 -18.03
CA VAL A 76 13.93 8.30 -18.09
C VAL A 76 12.97 8.91 -19.10
N VAL A 77 12.60 8.13 -20.12
CA VAL A 77 11.67 8.50 -21.17
C VAL A 77 10.39 7.68 -21.11
N GLU A 78 9.34 8.17 -21.74
CA GLU A 78 8.10 7.43 -21.88
C GLU A 78 8.34 6.18 -22.73
N GLY A 79 7.88 5.02 -22.23
CA GLY A 79 8.15 3.71 -22.85
C GLY A 79 9.27 2.91 -22.19
N ASP A 80 10.06 3.51 -21.30
CA ASP A 80 11.01 2.76 -20.47
C ASP A 80 10.28 1.73 -19.60
N LYS A 81 10.93 0.59 -19.41
CA LYS A 81 10.42 -0.50 -18.60
C LYS A 81 10.90 -0.41 -17.15
N LEU A 82 10.07 -0.91 -16.23
CA LEU A 82 10.46 -1.01 -14.84
C LEU A 82 11.51 -2.11 -14.67
N ILE A 83 12.62 -1.76 -14.03
CA ILE A 83 13.75 -2.67 -13.77
C ILE A 83 13.73 -3.05 -12.30
N ASP A 84 13.59 -4.35 -12.00
CA ASP A 84 13.75 -4.82 -10.64
C ASP A 84 15.22 -4.85 -10.24
N THR A 85 15.51 -4.34 -9.05
CA THR A 85 16.87 -4.21 -8.52
C THR A 85 17.10 -5.07 -7.28
N HIS A 86 16.16 -5.95 -6.91
CA HIS A 86 16.29 -6.79 -5.72
C HIS A 86 16.96 -8.13 -5.98
N GLY A 87 16.99 -8.58 -7.25
CA GLY A 87 17.64 -9.84 -7.63
C GLY A 87 17.13 -11.03 -6.83
N ALA A 88 18.03 -11.91 -6.44
CA ALA A 88 17.72 -13.16 -5.73
C ALA A 88 17.03 -12.97 -4.36
N TYR A 89 17.02 -11.75 -3.78
CA TYR A 89 16.27 -11.49 -2.55
C TYR A 89 14.76 -11.64 -2.72
N LEU A 90 14.24 -11.58 -3.95
CA LEU A 90 12.80 -11.80 -4.22
C LEU A 90 12.43 -13.29 -4.15
N ASP A 91 13.37 -14.15 -4.52
CA ASP A 91 13.13 -15.60 -4.61
C ASP A 91 13.22 -16.28 -3.25
N SER A 92 14.08 -15.80 -2.37
CA SER A 92 14.28 -16.38 -1.04
C SER A 92 12.98 -16.52 -0.23
N PRO A 93 12.14 -15.48 -0.05
CA PRO A 93 10.89 -15.64 0.69
C PRO A 93 9.91 -16.61 0.01
N ARG A 94 9.85 -16.62 -1.33
CA ARG A 94 9.01 -17.55 -2.09
C ARG A 94 9.46 -18.99 -1.90
N ASN A 95 10.77 -19.24 -1.99
CA ASN A 95 11.35 -20.58 -1.86
C ASN A 95 11.17 -21.12 -0.44
N VAL A 96 11.45 -20.31 0.59
CA VAL A 96 11.25 -20.68 1.99
C VAL A 96 9.77 -20.91 2.31
N ALA A 97 8.87 -20.07 1.77
CA ALA A 97 7.43 -20.25 1.93
C ALA A 97 6.98 -21.61 1.36
N LYS A 98 7.43 -21.94 0.16
CA LYS A 98 7.15 -23.23 -0.47
C LYS A 98 7.73 -24.41 0.32
N GLU A 99 8.98 -24.31 0.75
CA GLU A 99 9.68 -25.33 1.55
C GLU A 99 8.95 -25.63 2.86
N LEU A 100 8.52 -24.59 3.57
CA LEU A 100 7.91 -24.72 4.88
C LEU A 100 6.35 -24.72 4.84
N ASN A 101 5.77 -24.77 3.65
CA ASN A 101 4.30 -24.70 3.47
C ASN A 101 3.68 -23.52 4.24
N VAL A 102 4.13 -22.31 3.91
CA VAL A 102 3.68 -21.04 4.49
C VAL A 102 3.00 -20.23 3.38
N PRO A 103 1.88 -19.53 3.65
CA PRO A 103 1.31 -18.59 2.69
C PRO A 103 2.35 -17.54 2.24
N PHE A 104 2.35 -17.25 0.95
CA PHE A 104 3.27 -16.28 0.34
C PHE A 104 2.50 -15.26 -0.47
N ILE A 105 2.79 -13.98 -0.25
CA ILE A 105 2.25 -12.86 -1.01
C ILE A 105 3.35 -12.24 -1.86
N ASP A 106 3.21 -12.30 -3.17
CA ASP A 106 4.18 -11.73 -4.12
C ASP A 106 3.96 -10.22 -4.29
N MET A 107 4.42 -9.45 -3.30
CA MET A 107 4.30 -7.99 -3.34
C MET A 107 5.14 -7.37 -4.46
N ASN A 108 6.24 -8.01 -4.85
CA ASN A 108 7.04 -7.53 -5.96
C ASN A 108 6.21 -7.52 -7.25
N LYS A 109 5.60 -8.67 -7.58
CA LYS A 109 4.76 -8.76 -8.77
C LYS A 109 3.61 -7.76 -8.75
N LEU A 110 2.87 -7.66 -7.65
CA LEU A 110 1.72 -6.75 -7.52
C LEU A 110 2.12 -5.29 -7.70
N THR A 111 3.24 -4.89 -7.09
CA THR A 111 3.71 -3.51 -7.18
C THR A 111 4.42 -3.22 -8.50
N HIS A 112 5.07 -4.23 -9.12
CA HIS A 112 5.61 -4.13 -10.46
C HIS A 112 4.49 -3.83 -11.47
N ASP A 113 3.43 -4.62 -11.47
CA ASP A 113 2.29 -4.46 -12.38
C ASP A 113 1.65 -3.05 -12.21
N LEU A 114 1.52 -2.57 -10.96
CA LEU A 114 1.01 -1.24 -10.66
C LEU A 114 1.93 -0.13 -11.18
N VAL A 115 3.21 -0.18 -10.83
CA VAL A 115 4.18 0.90 -11.12
C VAL A 115 4.50 0.94 -12.61
N GLU A 116 4.68 -0.21 -13.26
CA GLU A 116 4.88 -0.27 -14.71
C GLU A 116 3.64 0.19 -15.48
N GLY A 117 2.44 -0.21 -15.04
CA GLY A 117 1.18 0.22 -15.64
C GLY A 117 0.93 1.73 -15.55
N LEU A 118 1.41 2.39 -14.49
CA LEU A 118 1.38 3.84 -14.35
C LEU A 118 2.45 4.53 -15.21
N GLY A 119 3.52 3.84 -15.55
CA GLY A 119 4.66 4.39 -16.28
C GLY A 119 5.52 5.38 -15.47
N PRO A 120 6.59 5.89 -16.10
CA PRO A 120 7.61 6.70 -15.42
C PRO A 120 7.07 7.98 -14.79
N LYS A 121 6.10 8.64 -15.42
CA LYS A 121 5.58 9.93 -14.98
C LYS A 121 4.58 9.78 -13.83
N GLU A 122 3.53 9.00 -14.03
CA GLU A 122 2.41 8.89 -13.10
C GLU A 122 2.77 8.10 -11.84
N SER A 123 3.74 7.17 -11.92
CA SER A 123 4.18 6.41 -10.75
C SER A 123 4.86 7.26 -9.68
N LYS A 124 5.38 8.46 -10.00
CA LYS A 124 5.96 9.41 -9.02
C LYS A 124 5.00 9.70 -7.86
N LYS A 125 3.69 9.73 -8.13
CA LYS A 125 2.67 9.99 -7.10
C LYS A 125 2.63 8.96 -5.96
N LEU A 126 3.22 7.79 -6.16
CA LEU A 126 3.29 6.76 -5.12
C LEU A 126 4.51 6.94 -4.21
N PHE A 127 5.54 7.62 -4.66
CA PHE A 127 6.84 7.73 -4.01
C PHE A 127 7.07 9.10 -3.39
N MET A 128 8.17 9.25 -2.63
CA MET A 128 8.52 10.50 -1.94
C MET A 128 9.11 11.54 -2.91
N TRP A 129 8.28 11.96 -3.87
CA TRP A 129 8.57 13.06 -4.77
C TRP A 129 7.93 14.34 -4.24
N VAL A 130 8.74 15.23 -3.71
CA VAL A 130 8.32 16.48 -3.06
C VAL A 130 9.01 17.65 -3.76
N PRO A 131 8.26 18.55 -4.41
CA PRO A 131 8.83 19.74 -5.01
C PRO A 131 9.51 20.64 -3.97
N ALA A 132 10.56 21.34 -4.37
CA ALA A 132 11.24 22.30 -3.49
C ALA A 132 10.25 23.37 -2.98
N ASN A 133 10.46 23.83 -1.76
CA ASN A 133 9.67 24.88 -1.09
C ASN A 133 8.19 24.54 -0.84
N THR A 134 7.77 23.26 -0.92
CA THR A 134 6.38 22.86 -0.62
C THR A 134 6.19 22.37 0.82
N ILE A 135 7.23 21.83 1.45
CA ILE A 135 7.20 21.34 2.84
C ILE A 135 8.34 21.99 3.61
N ALA A 136 8.03 22.66 4.73
CA ALA A 136 9.02 23.35 5.54
C ALA A 136 10.18 22.45 6.01
N ALA A 137 9.89 21.19 6.33
CA ALA A 137 10.92 20.22 6.74
C ALA A 137 11.80 19.72 5.56
N MET A 138 11.42 20.01 4.31
CA MET A 138 12.12 19.61 3.10
C MET A 138 12.24 20.78 2.12
N PRO A 139 12.97 21.87 2.47
CA PRO A 139 12.98 23.08 1.66
C PRO A 139 13.62 22.87 0.28
N LYS A 140 14.50 21.88 0.13
CA LYS A 140 15.12 21.51 -1.15
C LYS A 140 14.27 20.56 -1.99
N GLY A 141 13.12 20.10 -1.46
CA GLY A 141 12.34 19.00 -2.05
C GLY A 141 13.00 17.65 -1.82
N ARG A 142 12.42 16.61 -2.43
CA ARG A 142 12.96 15.24 -2.41
C ARG A 142 12.56 14.51 -3.70
N GLU A 143 13.49 13.78 -4.27
CA GLU A 143 13.30 12.89 -5.42
C GLU A 143 13.71 11.48 -5.00
N ASP A 144 12.75 10.68 -4.55
CA ASP A 144 13.03 9.40 -3.92
C ASP A 144 12.19 8.31 -4.62
N ASN A 145 12.88 7.39 -5.26
CA ASN A 145 12.30 6.28 -6.02
C ASN A 145 12.11 4.99 -5.19
N THR A 146 12.46 5.03 -3.92
CA THR A 146 12.45 3.86 -3.02
C THR A 146 11.36 3.97 -1.96
N HIS A 147 11.25 5.12 -1.30
CA HIS A 147 10.33 5.30 -0.19
C HIS A 147 8.97 5.80 -0.67
N LEU A 148 7.92 5.17 -0.17
CA LEU A 148 6.54 5.54 -0.46
C LEU A 148 6.12 6.79 0.31
N ASN A 149 5.30 7.62 -0.31
CA ASN A 149 4.51 8.62 0.43
C ASN A 149 3.24 7.97 1.00
N VAL A 150 2.42 8.75 1.73
CA VAL A 150 1.20 8.24 2.38
C VAL A 150 0.20 7.66 1.36
N TYR A 151 0.05 8.29 0.20
CA TYR A 151 -0.82 7.79 -0.86
C TYR A 151 -0.33 6.45 -1.42
N GLY A 152 0.96 6.37 -1.76
CA GLY A 152 1.58 5.13 -2.25
C GLY A 152 1.52 4.00 -1.22
N ALA A 153 1.81 4.29 0.05
CA ALA A 153 1.73 3.30 1.12
C ALA A 153 0.32 2.73 1.27
N ARG A 154 -0.72 3.57 1.22
CA ARG A 154 -2.12 3.12 1.27
C ARG A 154 -2.52 2.32 0.04
N THR A 155 -2.12 2.75 -1.16
CA THR A 155 -2.41 2.05 -2.41
C THR A 155 -1.80 0.65 -2.39
N ILE A 156 -0.53 0.55 -2.00
CA ILE A 156 0.18 -0.74 -1.94
C ILE A 156 -0.35 -1.62 -0.80
N ALA A 157 -0.71 -1.04 0.35
CA ALA A 157 -1.38 -1.78 1.42
C ALA A 157 -2.71 -2.37 0.96
N GLY A 158 -3.47 -1.66 0.13
CA GLY A 158 -4.68 -2.19 -0.51
C GLY A 158 -4.41 -3.44 -1.34
N LEU A 159 -3.36 -3.43 -2.18
CA LEU A 159 -2.94 -4.62 -2.94
C LEU A 159 -2.58 -5.80 -2.02
N ALA A 160 -1.88 -5.52 -0.92
CA ALA A 160 -1.54 -6.56 0.05
C ALA A 160 -2.79 -7.17 0.71
N VAL A 161 -3.74 -6.33 1.12
CA VAL A 161 -5.01 -6.77 1.72
C VAL A 161 -5.82 -7.63 0.75
N ASP A 162 -5.94 -7.20 -0.51
CA ASP A 162 -6.65 -7.97 -1.55
C ASP A 162 -5.98 -9.32 -1.81
N ALA A 163 -4.65 -9.35 -1.84
CA ALA A 163 -3.89 -10.58 -2.02
C ALA A 163 -4.03 -11.51 -0.81
N ILE A 164 -3.97 -10.99 0.42
CA ILE A 164 -4.19 -11.76 1.64
C ILE A 164 -5.58 -12.43 1.61
N GLY A 165 -6.62 -11.70 1.20
CA GLY A 165 -7.97 -12.26 1.10
C GLY A 165 -8.12 -13.39 0.09
N LYS A 166 -7.31 -13.37 -0.97
CA LYS A 166 -7.30 -14.42 -2.00
C LYS A 166 -6.46 -15.63 -1.58
N GLU A 167 -5.27 -15.39 -1.04
CA GLU A 167 -4.29 -16.43 -0.71
C GLU A 167 -4.54 -17.08 0.65
N ILE A 168 -5.27 -16.40 1.56
CA ILE A 168 -5.54 -16.85 2.93
C ILE A 168 -7.04 -16.71 3.21
N PRO A 169 -7.88 -17.63 2.72
CA PRO A 169 -9.36 -17.51 2.82
C PRO A 169 -9.88 -17.33 4.25
N GLU A 170 -9.17 -17.87 5.25
CA GLU A 170 -9.54 -17.71 6.66
C GLU A 170 -9.48 -16.25 7.12
N LEU A 171 -8.65 -15.42 6.48
CA LEU A 171 -8.54 -14.00 6.76
C LEU A 171 -9.52 -13.15 5.94
N ALA A 172 -10.07 -13.66 4.84
CA ALA A 172 -10.97 -12.91 3.96
C ALA A 172 -12.16 -12.29 4.72
N LYS A 173 -12.72 -13.01 5.70
CA LYS A 173 -13.84 -12.54 6.52
C LYS A 173 -13.50 -11.36 7.45
N TYR A 174 -12.23 -11.10 7.69
CA TYR A 174 -11.77 -9.98 8.53
C TYR A 174 -11.34 -8.77 7.71
N ILE A 175 -11.32 -8.89 6.37
CA ILE A 175 -10.94 -7.80 5.49
C ILE A 175 -12.11 -6.84 5.37
N ARG A 176 -11.89 -5.60 5.77
CA ARG A 176 -12.87 -4.54 5.62
C ARG A 176 -12.95 -4.12 4.15
N GLN A 177 -14.14 -4.23 3.58
CA GLN A 177 -14.43 -3.75 2.22
C GLN A 177 -14.74 -2.25 2.19
N PHE A 178 -15.07 -1.67 3.35
CA PHE A 178 -15.46 -0.28 3.51
C PHE A 178 -14.65 0.37 4.64
N ASP A 179 -14.38 1.67 4.53
CA ASP A 179 -13.66 2.41 5.57
C ASP A 179 -14.47 2.45 6.87
N TYR A 180 -15.79 2.65 6.74
CA TYR A 180 -16.72 2.69 7.88
C TYR A 180 -18.00 1.91 7.58
N VAL A 181 -18.60 1.36 8.63
CA VAL A 181 -19.88 0.67 8.59
C VAL A 181 -20.83 1.32 9.58
N VAL A 182 -22.02 1.70 9.12
CA VAL A 182 -23.11 2.19 9.95
C VAL A 182 -24.15 1.10 10.11
N ALA A 183 -24.50 0.75 11.36
CA ALA A 183 -25.49 -0.26 11.67
C ALA A 183 -26.22 0.05 12.99
N GLN A 184 -27.54 0.09 12.96
CA GLN A 184 -28.37 0.40 14.15
C GLN A 184 -28.35 -0.69 15.21
N ASP A 185 -27.99 -1.90 14.84
CA ASP A 185 -27.88 -3.06 15.73
C ASP A 185 -26.54 -3.17 16.49
N GLY A 186 -25.63 -2.20 16.28
CA GLY A 186 -24.31 -2.17 16.88
C GLY A 186 -23.27 -3.08 16.20
N SER A 187 -23.58 -3.69 15.08
CA SER A 187 -22.63 -4.51 14.29
C SER A 187 -21.68 -3.67 13.43
N GLY A 188 -21.90 -2.33 13.38
CA GLY A 188 -21.08 -1.36 12.65
C GLY A 188 -20.13 -0.58 13.56
N ASP A 189 -19.40 0.34 12.94
CA ASP A 189 -18.52 1.29 13.62
C ASP A 189 -19.34 2.44 14.26
N PHE A 190 -20.51 2.76 13.66
CA PHE A 190 -21.39 3.87 14.08
C PHE A 190 -22.84 3.43 14.04
N PHE A 191 -23.67 4.06 14.88
CA PHE A 191 -25.12 3.86 14.90
C PHE A 191 -25.84 4.77 13.90
N THR A 192 -25.26 5.94 13.58
CA THR A 192 -25.86 6.93 12.71
C THR A 192 -24.95 7.25 11.52
N VAL A 193 -25.57 7.66 10.41
CA VAL A 193 -24.85 8.05 9.18
C VAL A 193 -24.09 9.35 9.41
N GLN A 194 -24.66 10.27 10.21
CA GLN A 194 -24.02 11.53 10.52
C GLN A 194 -22.72 11.34 11.32
N GLU A 195 -22.69 10.41 12.28
CA GLU A 195 -21.45 10.08 13.02
C GLU A 195 -20.34 9.62 12.07
N ALA A 196 -20.66 8.73 11.14
CA ALA A 196 -19.69 8.25 10.15
C ALA A 196 -19.18 9.38 9.24
N ILE A 197 -20.04 10.31 8.82
CA ILE A 197 -19.64 11.48 8.03
C ILE A 197 -18.70 12.38 8.84
N ASN A 198 -18.97 12.59 10.11
CA ASN A 198 -18.20 13.50 10.96
C ASN A 198 -16.73 13.06 11.13
N VAL A 199 -16.46 11.75 11.17
CA VAL A 199 -15.10 11.22 11.34
C VAL A 199 -14.31 11.14 10.04
N VAL A 200 -14.92 11.35 8.87
CA VAL A 200 -14.18 11.42 7.61
C VAL A 200 -13.16 12.54 7.68
N PRO A 201 -11.88 12.30 7.30
CA PRO A 201 -10.86 13.35 7.28
C PRO A 201 -11.26 14.51 6.34
N ASP A 202 -11.00 15.75 6.80
CA ASP A 202 -11.27 16.94 5.99
C ASP A 202 -10.31 17.05 4.80
N PHE A 203 -10.79 17.60 3.70
CA PHE A 203 -10.05 17.92 2.47
C PHE A 203 -9.22 16.74 1.90
N ARG A 204 -9.71 15.52 2.05
CA ARG A 204 -9.06 14.29 1.56
C ARG A 204 -9.12 14.20 0.04
N LYS A 205 -8.07 14.67 -0.66
CA LYS A 205 -8.05 14.78 -2.12
C LYS A 205 -7.77 13.46 -2.85
N ASP A 206 -6.94 12.60 -2.27
CA ASP A 206 -6.30 11.51 -3.01
C ASP A 206 -6.95 10.14 -2.80
N VAL A 207 -7.84 10.01 -1.83
CA VAL A 207 -8.50 8.73 -1.50
C VAL A 207 -9.97 8.97 -1.21
N ARG A 208 -10.83 8.13 -1.79
CA ARG A 208 -12.27 8.12 -1.48
C ARG A 208 -12.51 7.40 -0.16
N THR A 209 -13.34 7.98 0.70
CA THR A 209 -13.83 7.32 1.91
C THR A 209 -15.17 6.64 1.60
N THR A 210 -15.26 5.36 1.88
CA THR A 210 -16.47 4.55 1.66
C THR A 210 -17.16 4.26 2.99
N ILE A 211 -18.45 4.55 3.06
CA ILE A 211 -19.30 4.31 4.23
C ILE A 211 -20.41 3.37 3.81
N LEU A 212 -20.39 2.13 4.31
CA LEU A 212 -21.49 1.19 4.16
C LEU A 212 -22.57 1.50 5.18
N ILE A 213 -23.82 1.64 4.70
CA ILE A 213 -25.01 1.82 5.53
C ILE A 213 -25.77 0.50 5.47
N ARG A 214 -25.80 -0.22 6.57
CA ARG A 214 -26.52 -1.50 6.65
C ARG A 214 -28.02 -1.28 6.61
N LYS A 215 -28.76 -2.35 6.30
CA LYS A 215 -30.22 -2.34 6.28
C LYS A 215 -30.79 -1.70 7.56
N GLY A 216 -31.71 -0.76 7.39
CA GLY A 216 -32.35 -0.03 8.50
C GLY A 216 -32.98 1.28 8.02
N THR A 217 -33.75 1.94 8.89
CA THR A 217 -34.32 3.26 8.62
C THR A 217 -33.63 4.33 9.46
N TYR A 218 -32.81 5.12 8.81
CA TYR A 218 -32.00 6.18 9.42
C TYR A 218 -32.71 7.51 9.22
N LYS A 219 -33.40 7.97 10.29
CA LYS A 219 -34.14 9.23 10.28
C LYS A 219 -33.26 10.37 10.75
N GLU A 220 -32.48 10.93 9.85
CA GLU A 220 -31.44 11.91 10.14
C GLU A 220 -31.45 13.05 9.14
N LYS A 221 -31.23 14.29 9.62
CA LYS A 221 -30.85 15.41 8.76
C LYS A 221 -29.34 15.34 8.51
N LEU A 222 -28.95 14.78 7.38
CA LEU A 222 -27.54 14.65 7.03
C LEU A 222 -26.97 16.01 6.64
N ILE A 223 -25.83 16.36 7.24
CA ILE A 223 -25.05 17.55 6.92
C ILE A 223 -23.66 17.07 6.49
N ILE A 224 -23.31 17.32 5.24
CA ILE A 224 -21.98 17.05 4.70
C ILE A 224 -21.27 18.41 4.56
N PRO A 225 -20.35 18.75 5.47
CA PRO A 225 -19.58 19.98 5.38
C PRO A 225 -18.76 20.03 4.09
N GLU A 226 -18.48 21.23 3.60
CA GLU A 226 -17.69 21.45 2.38
C GLU A 226 -16.29 20.83 2.45
N SER A 227 -15.74 20.70 3.66
CA SER A 227 -14.46 20.05 3.91
C SER A 227 -14.48 18.53 3.72
N LYS A 228 -15.65 17.87 3.79
CA LYS A 228 -15.83 16.43 3.66
C LYS A 228 -15.97 16.00 2.20
N ILE A 229 -14.87 16.01 1.48
CA ILE A 229 -14.80 15.67 0.05
C ILE A 229 -14.46 14.19 -0.15
N ASN A 230 -14.76 13.65 -1.34
CA ASN A 230 -14.49 12.26 -1.73
C ASN A 230 -15.12 11.20 -0.81
N ILE A 231 -16.40 11.40 -0.43
CA ILE A 231 -17.20 10.43 0.32
C ILE A 231 -18.09 9.62 -0.63
N SER A 232 -18.22 8.33 -0.37
CA SER A 232 -19.27 7.47 -0.93
C SER A 232 -20.12 6.90 0.19
N LEU A 233 -21.43 7.17 0.15
CA LEU A 233 -22.43 6.49 0.97
C LEU A 233 -22.98 5.32 0.16
N ILE A 234 -22.88 4.10 0.68
CA ILE A 234 -23.28 2.87 -0.01
C ILE A 234 -24.32 2.19 0.87
N GLY A 235 -25.58 2.13 0.42
CA GLY A 235 -26.66 1.46 1.14
C GLY A 235 -26.71 -0.02 0.81
N GLU A 236 -26.88 -0.88 1.81
CA GLU A 236 -27.36 -2.24 1.62
C GLU A 236 -28.81 -2.21 1.11
N ASP A 237 -29.25 -3.31 0.53
CA ASP A 237 -30.68 -3.45 0.17
C ASP A 237 -31.57 -3.31 1.41
N GLY A 238 -32.50 -2.36 1.35
CA GLY A 238 -33.35 -1.98 2.48
C GLY A 238 -32.73 -0.96 3.45
N ALA A 239 -31.61 -0.31 3.13
CA ALA A 239 -31.14 0.87 3.83
C ALA A 239 -31.97 2.10 3.36
N ILE A 240 -32.63 2.77 4.29
CA ILE A 240 -33.50 3.92 4.03
C ILE A 240 -32.96 5.13 4.80
N LEU A 241 -32.59 6.18 4.06
CA LEU A 241 -32.30 7.50 4.65
C LEU A 241 -33.53 8.38 4.53
N THR A 242 -34.01 8.92 5.63
CA THR A 242 -35.21 9.76 5.65
C THR A 242 -35.08 10.94 6.63
N TYR A 243 -35.81 11.99 6.34
CA TYR A 243 -35.93 13.17 7.22
C TYR A 243 -37.28 13.86 7.04
N ASP A 244 -37.83 14.42 8.12
CA ASP A 244 -39.16 15.04 8.12
C ASP A 244 -39.19 16.49 7.58
N GLY A 245 -38.08 16.97 7.03
CA GLY A 245 -38.00 18.32 6.44
C GLY A 245 -38.78 18.40 5.12
N PHE A 246 -39.86 19.16 5.06
CA PHE A 246 -40.56 19.46 3.83
C PHE A 246 -40.89 20.96 3.74
N ALA A 247 -41.13 21.45 2.52
CA ALA A 247 -41.18 22.88 2.21
C ALA A 247 -42.11 23.75 3.11
N ASN A 248 -43.16 23.15 3.65
CA ASN A 248 -44.16 23.87 4.47
C ASN A 248 -43.96 23.71 5.99
N LYS A 249 -42.91 23.00 6.43
CA LYS A 249 -42.60 22.87 7.84
C LYS A 249 -41.63 23.98 8.25
N LYS A 250 -42.14 24.96 9.07
CA LYS A 250 -41.25 25.94 9.70
C LYS A 250 -40.29 25.22 10.64
N ASN A 251 -39.01 25.42 10.46
CA ASN A 251 -37.94 24.91 11.35
C ASN A 251 -38.00 25.63 12.70
#